data_d1d71368eaa00f01531ff3c55f5627a4
#
_entry.id   d1d71368eaa00f01531ff3c55f5627a4
#
_cell.length_a   1.000
_cell.length_b   1.000
_cell.length_c   1.000
_cell.angle_alpha   90.00
_cell.angle_beta   90.00
_cell.angle_gamma   90.00
#
_symmetry.space_group_name_H-M   'P 1'
#
loop_
_entity.id
_entity.type
_entity.pdbx_description
1 polymer ?
#
loop_
_entity_poly.entity_id
_entity_poly.type
_entity_poly.pdbx_seq_one_letter_code
_entity_poly.pdbx_strand_id
1 'polypeptide(L)'
;VRKMDSFDKFAARQDGRVTLAILEPDIVVGYCIGSYPEHNDRWTLLGTLMYELAALEASRNFRGLNLAQTLIGQTMNDDFFEDKITYMCGYSWHWDLEGKNLTAGQYRNMMKHLYGKFGFREVYTNEPNIALRPENIMMIRLGSRVSAEDHLKFRNLRFGIKPK
;
A
#
# COMPACT_ATOMS: atom_id res chain seq x y z
N VAL A 1 -10.26 -14.34 3.86
CA VAL A 1 -9.42 -14.58 5.06
C VAL A 1 -8.13 -15.22 4.59
N ARG A 2 -6.98 -14.54 4.75
CA ARG A 2 -5.68 -15.15 4.47
C ARG A 2 -5.37 -16.21 5.54
N LYS A 3 -4.79 -17.34 5.12
CA LYS A 3 -4.36 -18.38 6.06
C LYS A 3 -3.16 -17.87 6.88
N MET A 4 -3.04 -18.28 8.14
CA MET A 4 -1.93 -17.94 9.05
C MET A 4 -0.57 -18.16 8.40
N ASP A 5 -0.37 -19.28 7.70
CA ASP A 5 0.87 -19.61 6.98
C ASP A 5 1.35 -18.52 5.99
N SER A 6 0.45 -17.64 5.53
CA SER A 6 0.84 -16.55 4.64
C SER A 6 1.46 -15.37 5.38
N PHE A 7 1.07 -15.14 6.65
CA PHE A 7 1.69 -14.11 7.49
C PHE A 7 3.10 -14.51 7.91
N ASP A 8 3.28 -15.78 8.27
CA ASP A 8 4.60 -16.32 8.65
C ASP A 8 5.60 -16.19 7.49
N LYS A 9 5.17 -16.46 6.26
CA LYS A 9 6.00 -16.28 5.07
C LYS A 9 6.41 -14.82 4.84
N PHE A 10 5.52 -13.87 5.11
CA PHE A 10 5.85 -12.44 5.01
C PHE A 10 6.74 -11.99 6.16
N ALA A 11 6.45 -12.41 7.39
CA ALA A 11 7.23 -12.07 8.57
C ALA A 11 8.65 -12.66 8.53
N ALA A 12 8.84 -13.83 7.90
CA ALA A 12 10.13 -14.47 7.71
C ALA A 12 11.01 -13.80 6.63
N ARG A 13 10.45 -12.93 5.79
CA ARG A 13 11.23 -12.16 4.81
C ARG A 13 11.98 -11.05 5.53
N GLN A 14 13.26 -10.87 5.17
CA GLN A 14 14.08 -9.76 5.73
C GLN A 14 13.52 -8.37 5.43
N ASP A 15 12.73 -8.25 4.37
CA ASP A 15 12.10 -7.02 3.90
C ASP A 15 10.62 -6.91 4.27
N GLY A 16 10.03 -7.97 4.81
CA GLY A 16 8.61 -8.03 5.14
C GLY A 16 8.28 -7.29 6.44
N ARG A 17 7.27 -6.43 6.40
CA ARG A 17 6.70 -5.78 7.58
C ARG A 17 5.24 -6.19 7.71
N VAL A 18 4.85 -6.65 8.89
CA VAL A 18 3.48 -7.05 9.20
C VAL A 18 3.04 -6.34 10.47
N THR A 19 2.04 -5.50 10.34
CA THR A 19 1.37 -4.86 11.47
C THR A 19 0.02 -5.56 11.68
N LEU A 20 -0.22 -6.07 12.86
CA LEU A 20 -1.45 -6.79 13.21
C LEU A 20 -2.28 -6.01 14.21
N ALA A 21 -3.59 -6.07 14.05
CA ALA A 21 -4.55 -5.72 15.10
C ALA A 21 -5.10 -7.03 15.68
N ILE A 22 -4.88 -7.23 16.96
CA ILE A 22 -5.25 -8.46 17.64
C ILE A 22 -6.30 -8.13 18.71
N LEU A 23 -7.38 -8.89 18.70
CA LEU A 23 -8.32 -8.96 19.81
C LEU A 23 -7.91 -10.13 20.69
N GLU A 24 -7.68 -9.85 21.96
CA GLU A 24 -7.25 -10.88 22.92
C GLU A 24 -8.24 -12.06 22.99
N PRO A 25 -7.72 -13.29 23.18
CA PRO A 25 -6.31 -13.60 23.38
C PRO A 25 -5.47 -13.73 22.10
N ASP A 26 -6.05 -13.99 20.89
CA ASP A 26 -5.31 -14.40 19.70
C ASP A 26 -6.04 -14.20 18.36
N ILE A 27 -7.09 -13.38 18.34
CA ILE A 27 -7.90 -13.17 17.14
C ILE A 27 -7.37 -11.99 16.33
N VAL A 28 -6.81 -12.26 15.15
CA VAL A 28 -6.41 -11.20 14.22
C VAL A 28 -7.65 -10.57 13.57
N VAL A 29 -7.90 -9.31 13.86
CA VAL A 29 -9.05 -8.53 13.34
C VAL A 29 -8.68 -7.56 12.22
N GLY A 30 -7.39 -7.39 11.94
CA GLY A 30 -6.90 -6.60 10.82
C GLY A 30 -5.39 -6.67 10.69
N TYR A 31 -4.89 -6.27 9.51
CA TYR A 31 -3.45 -6.25 9.24
C TYR A 31 -3.08 -5.23 8.17
N CYS A 32 -1.84 -4.78 8.21
CA CYS A 32 -1.16 -4.08 7.13
C CYS A 32 0.15 -4.80 6.82
N ILE A 33 0.40 -5.07 5.53
CA ILE A 33 1.60 -5.77 5.07
C ILE A 33 2.36 -4.85 4.13
N GLY A 34 3.67 -4.75 4.36
CA GLY A 34 4.59 -4.06 3.49
C GLY A 34 5.78 -4.94 3.08
N SER A 35 6.27 -4.72 1.86
CA SER A 35 7.46 -5.39 1.32
C SER A 35 8.09 -4.58 0.20
N TYR A 36 9.29 -4.95 -0.22
CA TYR A 36 9.83 -4.47 -1.50
C TYR A 36 9.00 -5.00 -2.67
N PRO A 37 9.02 -4.31 -3.84
CA PRO A 37 8.32 -4.75 -5.05
C PRO A 37 8.70 -6.18 -5.43
N GLU A 38 7.76 -6.94 -5.99
CA GLU A 38 8.03 -8.29 -6.48
C GLU A 38 8.97 -8.27 -7.68
N HIS A 39 9.72 -9.36 -7.90
CA HIS A 39 10.82 -9.44 -8.88
C HIS A 39 10.45 -9.02 -10.31
N ASN A 40 9.20 -9.21 -10.71
CA ASN A 40 8.71 -8.85 -12.05
C ASN A 40 8.12 -7.43 -12.14
N ASP A 41 8.10 -6.71 -11.04
CA ASP A 41 7.56 -5.36 -11.01
C ASP A 41 8.58 -4.35 -11.56
N ARG A 42 8.11 -3.37 -12.36
CA ARG A 42 8.98 -2.29 -12.88
C ARG A 42 9.65 -1.48 -11.76
N TRP A 43 9.01 -1.41 -10.61
CA TRP A 43 9.50 -0.64 -9.46
C TRP A 43 10.80 -1.19 -8.87
N THR A 44 11.12 -2.46 -9.14
CA THR A 44 12.42 -3.07 -8.76
C THR A 44 13.62 -2.37 -9.38
N LEU A 45 13.43 -1.66 -10.50
CA LEU A 45 14.49 -0.87 -11.13
C LEU A 45 14.98 0.32 -10.28
N LEU A 46 14.25 0.67 -9.24
CA LEU A 46 14.66 1.68 -8.24
C LEU A 46 15.20 1.03 -6.95
N GLY A 47 15.43 -0.27 -6.97
CA GLY A 47 16.02 -1.02 -5.87
C GLY A 47 15.23 -0.84 -4.57
N THR A 48 15.97 -0.60 -3.48
CA THR A 48 15.39 -0.46 -2.14
C THR A 48 14.72 0.91 -1.88
N LEU A 49 14.71 1.80 -2.87
CA LEU A 49 14.01 3.09 -2.77
C LEU A 49 12.49 2.91 -2.73
N MET A 50 11.96 1.93 -3.49
CA MET A 50 10.52 1.66 -3.55
C MET A 50 10.11 0.66 -2.49
N TYR A 51 9.00 0.94 -1.79
CA TYR A 51 8.43 0.04 -0.80
C TYR A 51 6.91 0.01 -0.91
N GLU A 52 6.32 -1.17 -1.00
CA GLU A 52 4.89 -1.35 -1.20
C GLU A 52 4.16 -1.59 0.13
N LEU A 53 3.05 -0.89 0.35
CA LEU A 53 2.01 -1.35 1.24
C LEU A 53 1.11 -2.30 0.46
N ALA A 54 1.48 -3.57 0.45
CA ALA A 54 0.93 -4.60 -0.44
C ALA A 54 -0.48 -5.05 -0.04
N ALA A 55 -0.83 -4.95 1.24
CA ALA A 55 -2.16 -5.30 1.71
C ALA A 55 -2.55 -4.53 2.96
N LEU A 56 -3.80 -4.13 3.01
CA LEU A 56 -4.46 -3.56 4.19
C LEU A 56 -5.84 -4.19 4.28
N GLU A 57 -6.12 -4.87 5.39
CA GLU A 57 -7.42 -5.48 5.63
C GLU A 57 -7.90 -5.24 7.06
N ALA A 58 -9.18 -4.96 7.22
CA ALA A 58 -9.84 -4.87 8.51
C ALA A 58 -11.13 -5.69 8.47
N SER A 59 -11.34 -6.52 9.49
CA SER A 59 -12.51 -7.37 9.60
C SER A 59 -13.81 -6.55 9.55
N ARG A 60 -14.79 -7.07 8.81
CA ARG A 60 -16.11 -6.43 8.65
C ARG A 60 -16.78 -6.12 9.98
N ASN A 61 -16.63 -7.00 10.96
CA ASN A 61 -17.24 -6.87 12.29
C ASN A 61 -16.63 -5.73 13.15
N PHE A 62 -15.45 -5.21 12.72
CA PHE A 62 -14.72 -4.14 13.42
C PHE A 62 -14.68 -2.85 12.62
N ARG A 63 -15.57 -2.69 11.64
CA ARG A 63 -15.71 -1.45 10.87
C ARG A 63 -16.23 -0.31 11.75
N GLY A 64 -15.87 0.92 11.39
CA GLY A 64 -16.24 2.11 12.17
C GLY A 64 -15.32 2.43 13.35
N LEU A 65 -14.39 1.52 13.70
CA LEU A 65 -13.42 1.71 14.80
C LEU A 65 -12.09 2.31 14.31
N ASN A 66 -12.04 2.88 13.11
CA ASN A 66 -10.82 3.44 12.50
C ASN A 66 -9.64 2.46 12.38
N LEU A 67 -9.90 1.15 12.43
CA LEU A 67 -8.88 0.10 12.47
C LEU A 67 -7.88 0.19 11.32
N ALA A 68 -8.36 0.40 10.09
CA ALA A 68 -7.51 0.57 8.92
C ALA A 68 -6.59 1.81 9.05
N GLN A 69 -7.11 2.92 9.58
CA GLN A 69 -6.31 4.12 9.84
C GLN A 69 -5.23 3.86 10.89
N THR A 70 -5.58 3.18 11.98
CA THR A 70 -4.63 2.81 13.04
C THR A 70 -3.53 1.91 12.51
N LEU A 71 -3.87 0.89 11.70
CA LEU A 71 -2.91 -0.02 11.09
C LEU A 71 -1.91 0.71 10.17
N ILE A 72 -2.38 1.60 9.30
CA ILE A 72 -1.48 2.41 8.45
C ILE A 72 -0.60 3.29 9.35
N GLY A 73 -1.18 3.96 10.33
CA GLY A 73 -0.44 4.85 11.24
C GLY A 73 0.68 4.12 11.98
N GLN A 74 0.39 2.95 12.54
CA GLN A 74 1.40 2.12 13.21
C GLN A 74 2.47 1.62 12.25
N THR A 75 2.08 1.19 11.05
CA THR A 75 3.05 0.75 10.04
C THR A 75 3.96 1.87 9.63
N MET A 76 3.42 3.07 9.37
CA MET A 76 4.17 4.24 8.87
C MET A 76 4.96 4.98 9.95
N ASN A 77 4.75 4.66 11.23
CA ASN A 77 5.46 5.27 12.36
C ASN A 77 6.85 4.64 12.56
N ASP A 78 7.66 4.67 11.51
CA ASP A 78 9.01 4.11 11.48
C ASP A 78 9.88 4.98 10.57
N ASP A 79 11.05 5.40 11.06
CA ASP A 79 12.02 6.23 10.35
C ASP A 79 12.50 5.60 9.03
N PHE A 80 12.39 4.27 8.90
CA PHE A 80 12.64 3.54 7.66
C PHE A 80 11.91 4.14 6.45
N PHE A 81 10.68 4.61 6.63
CA PHE A 81 9.87 5.14 5.52
C PHE A 81 10.31 6.53 5.06
N GLU A 82 11.17 7.20 5.82
CA GLU A 82 11.68 8.53 5.45
C GLU A 82 12.72 8.46 4.32
N ASP A 83 13.32 7.29 4.07
CA ASP A 83 14.21 7.02 2.94
C ASP A 83 13.51 6.39 1.74
N LYS A 84 12.19 6.23 1.78
CA LYS A 84 11.44 5.45 0.79
C LYS A 84 10.46 6.30 -0.02
N ILE A 85 10.22 5.86 -1.23
CA ILE A 85 8.98 6.13 -1.95
C ILE A 85 8.04 4.97 -1.62
N THR A 86 7.19 5.18 -0.62
CA THR A 86 6.20 4.18 -0.22
C THR A 86 5.00 4.29 -1.14
N TYR A 87 4.53 3.18 -1.69
CA TYR A 87 3.39 3.18 -2.59
C TYR A 87 2.35 2.12 -2.20
N MET A 88 1.14 2.32 -2.67
CA MET A 88 0.08 1.32 -2.67
C MET A 88 -0.63 1.33 -4.02
N CYS A 89 -1.09 0.16 -4.45
CA CYS A 89 -1.95 0.00 -5.60
C CYS A 89 -3.33 -0.51 -5.17
N GLY A 90 -4.37 0.18 -5.59
CA GLY A 90 -5.75 -0.25 -5.37
C GLY A 90 -6.38 -0.73 -6.67
N TYR A 91 -6.76 -2.00 -6.71
CA TYR A 91 -7.39 -2.65 -7.85
C TYR A 91 -8.87 -2.88 -7.56
N SER A 92 -9.75 -2.29 -8.36
CA SER A 92 -11.20 -2.29 -8.11
C SER A 92 -11.83 -3.68 -8.03
N TRP A 93 -11.22 -4.69 -8.64
CA TRP A 93 -11.67 -6.09 -8.58
C TRP A 93 -11.35 -6.81 -7.26
N HIS A 94 -10.52 -6.21 -6.38
CA HIS A 94 -10.23 -6.72 -5.05
C HIS A 94 -11.07 -6.06 -3.95
N TRP A 95 -11.87 -5.03 -4.31
CA TRP A 95 -12.57 -4.24 -3.32
C TRP A 95 -13.86 -4.88 -2.85
N ASP A 96 -14.13 -4.76 -1.56
CA ASP A 96 -15.37 -5.22 -0.93
C ASP A 96 -16.49 -4.18 -1.11
N LEU A 97 -16.96 -4.03 -2.35
CA LEU A 97 -17.99 -3.04 -2.71
C LEU A 97 -19.34 -3.39 -2.05
N GLU A 98 -19.75 -4.66 -2.12
CA GLU A 98 -21.01 -5.10 -1.54
C GLU A 98 -21.03 -4.97 -0.03
N GLY A 99 -19.97 -5.42 0.65
CA GLY A 99 -19.88 -5.33 2.11
C GLY A 99 -19.76 -3.90 2.63
N LYS A 100 -19.51 -2.92 1.76
CA LYS A 100 -19.49 -1.49 2.06
C LYS A 100 -20.70 -0.74 1.51
N ASN A 101 -21.47 -1.37 0.63
CA ASN A 101 -22.54 -0.72 -0.13
C ASN A 101 -22.04 0.57 -0.83
N LEU A 102 -20.89 0.47 -1.51
CA LEU A 102 -20.24 1.58 -2.20
C LEU A 102 -20.07 1.26 -3.69
N THR A 103 -20.19 2.26 -4.52
CA THR A 103 -19.71 2.19 -5.90
C THR A 103 -18.17 2.14 -5.93
N ALA A 104 -17.57 1.67 -7.02
CA ALA A 104 -16.11 1.64 -7.16
C ALA A 104 -15.50 3.05 -7.05
N GLY A 105 -16.14 4.08 -7.61
CA GLY A 105 -15.71 5.47 -7.46
C GLY A 105 -15.75 5.98 -6.02
N GLN A 106 -16.79 5.62 -5.27
CA GLN A 106 -16.88 5.97 -3.84
C GLN A 106 -15.81 5.24 -3.02
N TYR A 107 -15.56 3.95 -3.32
CA TYR A 107 -14.50 3.18 -2.66
C TYR A 107 -13.12 3.79 -2.93
N ARG A 108 -12.84 4.16 -4.20
CA ARG A 108 -11.63 4.87 -4.59
C ARG A 108 -11.44 6.15 -3.79
N ASN A 109 -12.47 6.98 -3.66
CA ASN A 109 -12.42 8.21 -2.89
C ASN A 109 -12.18 7.95 -1.39
N MET A 110 -12.78 6.90 -0.85
CA MET A 110 -12.51 6.46 0.53
C MET A 110 -11.04 6.09 0.72
N MET A 111 -10.44 5.36 -0.22
CA MET A 111 -9.01 5.02 -0.19
C MET A 111 -8.13 6.26 -0.25
N LYS A 112 -8.43 7.21 -1.15
CA LYS A 112 -7.71 8.48 -1.24
C LYS A 112 -7.75 9.25 0.07
N HIS A 113 -8.92 9.33 0.70
CA HIS A 113 -9.07 10.01 1.98
C HIS A 113 -8.30 9.29 3.10
N LEU A 114 -8.37 7.96 3.16
CA LEU A 114 -7.69 7.16 4.18
C LEU A 114 -6.17 7.34 4.09
N TYR A 115 -5.58 7.05 2.94
CA TYR A 115 -4.13 7.13 2.75
C TYR A 115 -3.62 8.58 2.74
N GLY A 116 -4.44 9.52 2.28
CA GLY A 116 -4.11 10.96 2.28
C GLY A 116 -3.78 11.51 3.68
N LYS A 117 -4.38 10.95 4.74
CA LYS A 117 -4.08 11.32 6.14
C LYS A 117 -2.62 11.04 6.53
N PHE A 118 -1.96 10.14 5.82
CA PHE A 118 -0.57 9.73 6.05
C PHE A 118 0.39 10.29 4.99
N GLY A 119 -0.03 11.32 4.26
CA GLY A 119 0.82 12.00 3.26
C GLY A 119 0.89 11.30 1.90
N PHE A 120 0.08 10.25 1.68
CA PHE A 120 -0.02 9.65 0.34
C PHE A 120 -0.81 10.56 -0.59
N ARG A 121 -0.34 10.63 -1.83
CA ARG A 121 -1.02 11.33 -2.93
C ARG A 121 -1.14 10.44 -4.14
N GLU A 122 -2.21 10.59 -4.87
CA GLU A 122 -2.42 9.88 -6.12
C GLU A 122 -1.41 10.30 -7.17
N VAL A 123 -0.95 9.32 -7.95
CA VAL A 123 -0.09 9.55 -9.11
C VAL A 123 -0.62 8.81 -10.33
N TYR A 124 -0.51 9.44 -11.49
CA TYR A 124 -0.80 8.80 -12.76
C TYR A 124 0.39 7.95 -13.22
N THR A 125 0.10 6.80 -13.80
CA THR A 125 1.10 5.87 -14.33
C THR A 125 0.52 5.14 -15.54
N ASN A 126 1.40 4.67 -16.43
CA ASN A 126 1.04 3.74 -17.51
C ASN A 126 1.22 2.27 -17.10
N GLU A 127 1.30 2.00 -15.79
CA GLU A 127 1.31 0.63 -15.30
C GLU A 127 -0.01 -0.04 -15.74
N PRO A 128 0.07 -1.20 -16.48
CA PRO A 128 -1.11 -1.74 -17.16
C PRO A 128 -2.30 -2.01 -16.25
N ASN A 129 -2.08 -2.58 -15.07
CA ASN A 129 -3.16 -2.90 -14.14
C ASN A 129 -3.81 -1.66 -13.53
N ILE A 130 -3.07 -0.55 -13.39
CA ILE A 130 -3.62 0.73 -12.93
C ILE A 130 -4.36 1.41 -14.08
N ALA A 131 -3.77 1.43 -15.26
CA ALA A 131 -4.35 2.09 -16.43
C ALA A 131 -5.59 1.37 -16.99
N LEU A 132 -5.79 0.08 -16.66
CA LEU A 132 -6.87 -0.77 -17.17
C LEU A 132 -8.26 -0.23 -16.83
N ARG A 133 -8.43 0.38 -15.66
CA ARG A 133 -9.71 0.91 -15.17
C ARG A 133 -9.53 2.26 -14.48
N PRO A 134 -10.43 3.22 -14.72
CA PRO A 134 -10.34 4.54 -14.11
C PRO A 134 -10.53 4.53 -12.58
N GLU A 135 -11.13 3.48 -12.04
CA GLU A 135 -11.29 3.30 -10.60
C GLU A 135 -10.00 2.87 -9.92
N ASN A 136 -9.11 2.17 -10.64
CA ASN A 136 -7.84 1.73 -10.07
C ASN A 136 -6.96 2.94 -9.71
N ILE A 137 -6.16 2.78 -8.69
CA ILE A 137 -5.40 3.89 -8.13
C ILE A 137 -4.01 3.46 -7.70
N MET A 138 -3.03 4.29 -8.00
CA MET A 138 -1.72 4.26 -7.36
C MET A 138 -1.55 5.51 -6.51
N MET A 139 -1.17 5.32 -5.25
CA MET A 139 -0.81 6.42 -4.37
C MET A 139 0.60 6.24 -3.84
N ILE A 140 1.31 7.34 -3.66
CA ILE A 140 2.66 7.36 -3.13
C ILE A 140 2.80 8.34 -1.97
N ARG A 141 3.69 8.02 -1.04
CA ARG A 141 4.25 8.92 -0.06
C ARG A 141 5.77 9.03 -0.30
N LEU A 142 6.26 10.25 -0.39
CA LEU A 142 7.70 10.51 -0.43
C LEU A 142 8.19 10.69 1.00
N GLY A 143 9.16 9.90 1.40
CA GLY A 143 9.88 10.11 2.66
C GLY A 143 10.68 11.41 2.61
N SER A 144 10.93 12.01 3.75
CA SER A 144 11.57 13.35 3.86
C SER A 144 13.03 13.35 3.39
N ARG A 145 13.67 12.18 3.36
CA ARG A 145 15.07 12.03 2.91
C ARG A 145 15.22 11.57 1.46
N VAL A 146 14.09 11.35 0.75
CA VAL A 146 14.15 11.03 -0.68
C VAL A 146 14.68 12.21 -1.48
N SER A 147 15.77 11.99 -2.21
CA SER A 147 16.41 13.04 -3.00
C SER A 147 15.56 13.49 -4.19
N ALA A 148 15.79 14.72 -4.66
CA ALA A 148 15.14 15.22 -5.87
C ALA A 148 15.48 14.37 -7.11
N GLU A 149 16.69 13.81 -7.17
CA GLU A 149 17.14 12.91 -8.24
C GLU A 149 16.34 11.62 -8.23
N ASP A 150 16.19 10.98 -7.06
CA ASP A 150 15.43 9.73 -6.94
C ASP A 150 13.94 9.93 -7.21
N HIS A 151 13.39 11.07 -6.79
CA HIS A 151 12.04 11.44 -7.17
C HIS A 151 11.89 11.61 -8.69
N LEU A 152 12.90 12.19 -9.37
CA LEU A 152 12.89 12.31 -10.83
C LEU A 152 12.98 10.94 -11.52
N LYS A 153 13.83 10.03 -11.03
CA LYS A 153 13.90 8.64 -11.53
C LYS A 153 12.53 7.95 -11.43
N PHE A 154 11.85 8.06 -10.28
CA PHE A 154 10.50 7.54 -10.10
C PHE A 154 9.50 8.19 -11.07
N ARG A 155 9.52 9.52 -11.22
CA ARG A 155 8.63 10.23 -12.15
C ARG A 155 8.77 9.75 -13.59
N ASN A 156 9.97 9.41 -14.01
CA ASN A 156 10.24 8.87 -15.34
C ASN A 156 9.76 7.41 -15.44
N LEU A 157 10.11 6.59 -14.45
CA LEU A 157 9.81 5.16 -14.45
C LEU A 157 8.31 4.87 -14.45
N ARG A 158 7.49 5.70 -13.78
CA ARG A 158 6.02 5.51 -13.78
C ARG A 158 5.38 5.60 -15.18
N PHE A 159 6.10 6.16 -16.15
CA PHE A 159 5.72 6.18 -17.58
C PHE A 159 6.60 5.26 -18.45
N GLY A 160 7.35 4.34 -17.84
CA GLY A 160 8.15 3.34 -18.51
C GLY A 160 9.53 3.84 -18.98
N ILE A 161 9.93 5.05 -18.63
CA ILE A 161 11.27 5.58 -18.91
C ILE A 161 12.21 5.02 -17.83
N LYS A 162 13.08 4.10 -18.23
CA LYS A 162 14.02 3.43 -17.33
C LYS A 162 15.10 4.40 -16.84
N PRO A 163 15.51 4.31 -15.57
CA PRO A 163 16.68 5.04 -15.08
C PRO A 163 17.93 4.59 -15.86
N LYS A 164 18.79 5.56 -16.17
CA LYS A 164 20.11 5.29 -16.75
C LYS A 164 21.07 4.82 -15.69
#